data_1a4a25b569c9bb928b637997cb4c2401
#
_entry.id   1a4a25b569c9bb928b637997cb4c2401
#
_cell.length_a   1.000
_cell.length_b   1.000
_cell.length_c   1.000
_cell.angle_alpha   90.00
_cell.angle_beta   90.00
_cell.angle_gamma   90.00
#
_symmetry.space_group_name_H-M   'P 1'
#
loop_
_entity.id
_entity.type
_entity.pdbx_description
1 polymer ?
#
loop_
_entity_poly.entity_id
_entity_poly.type
_entity_poly.pdbx_seq_one_letter_code
_entity_poly.pdbx_strand_id
1 'polypeptide(L)'
;MKAMLMAAAGAVGIFSANAAWAQAAPRNTLVVLREIDADRYDPHKVTAFAAGEVIYMMTDTLVSLDWDQKTIRPGLATSWTMSDDGKLYTFKLRDDVTFCDGRKMTAEDVVYSIKRWIDPATRSPVRARAGNVKDIRAVDATTVEYELEEPFGELLLQLTLYFAGIIDKNTVERLGDNFGTQGFNGTGPYCWVSWTPRQDLVLQKHPTYAWGPPIYQNPRPQIDRVIWRVIPDPNTRIAALQTGQGDITQHIPFFAVEGLRRTPGITMARQESYFVDFFMGFKVDKPVVSDPAIRRAANLAIDRDAMVQATFFGAADPMRSLIHPGAPGFDAEAKAKQVGFDRAEAVRVLEEAGWRPGPDGIRVKDGQRASFVVYGITTQANRQMTEAMQADLRRVGIEMRIQLFDATVAWGRLATQEFDAFMMSYPYTSATDAMSLYFRSAAAPTPNRMNWKNEQTDQWIATARAALDERVRQEAVANVQRQLTEANVWFPIAHSQLWLASGRRVQGARPHGVYSAALYKGLDIRLTQ
;
A
#
# COMPACT_ATOMS: atom_id res chain seq x y z
N MET A 1 -23.17 -85.08 6.44
CA MET A 1 -23.59 -83.87 5.64
C MET A 1 -22.63 -82.75 6.02
N LYS A 2 -21.86 -82.26 5.05
CA LYS A 2 -20.74 -81.34 5.22
C LYS A 2 -21.24 -79.92 5.36
N ALA A 3 -20.82 -79.14 6.38
CA ALA A 3 -20.99 -77.73 6.53
C ALA A 3 -19.72 -77.00 6.09
N MET A 4 -19.85 -76.13 5.15
CA MET A 4 -18.78 -75.29 4.59
C MET A 4 -18.69 -73.98 5.40
N LEU A 5 -17.56 -73.75 6.06
CA LEU A 5 -17.19 -72.45 6.63
C LEU A 5 -16.63 -71.56 5.51
N MET A 6 -17.26 -70.41 5.27
CA MET A 6 -16.69 -69.30 4.50
C MET A 6 -15.99 -68.31 5.45
N ALA A 7 -14.68 -68.14 5.29
CA ALA A 7 -13.92 -67.11 5.97
C ALA A 7 -14.01 -65.82 5.15
N ALA A 8 -14.52 -64.74 5.76
CA ALA A 8 -14.49 -63.42 5.19
C ALA A 8 -13.15 -62.71 5.55
N ALA A 9 -12.31 -62.48 4.57
CA ALA A 9 -11.11 -61.68 4.72
C ALA A 9 -11.48 -60.20 4.61
N GLY A 10 -11.45 -59.48 5.73
CA GLY A 10 -11.58 -58.01 5.76
C GLY A 10 -10.28 -57.34 5.28
N ALA A 11 -10.34 -56.68 4.14
CA ALA A 11 -9.27 -55.82 3.67
C ALA A 11 -9.27 -54.51 4.48
N VAL A 12 -8.29 -54.33 5.35
CA VAL A 12 -7.99 -53.07 6.01
C VAL A 12 -7.27 -52.21 4.98
N GLY A 13 -8.03 -51.27 4.37
CA GLY A 13 -7.47 -50.24 3.52
C GLY A 13 -6.69 -49.23 4.37
N ILE A 14 -5.38 -49.33 4.34
CA ILE A 14 -4.51 -48.29 4.91
C ILE A 14 -4.60 -47.05 4.01
N PHE A 15 -5.33 -46.03 4.45
CA PHE A 15 -5.28 -44.70 3.87
C PHE A 15 -3.88 -44.14 4.13
N SER A 16 -3.01 -44.27 3.14
CA SER A 16 -1.74 -43.53 3.09
C SER A 16 -2.08 -42.07 2.87
N ALA A 17 -2.26 -41.33 3.96
CA ALA A 17 -2.31 -39.87 3.88
C ALA A 17 -0.99 -39.39 3.29
N ASN A 18 -1.07 -38.75 2.14
CA ASN A 18 0.06 -38.20 1.40
C ASN A 18 0.89 -37.27 2.29
N ALA A 19 2.01 -37.76 2.77
CA ALA A 19 3.12 -37.02 3.35
C ALA A 19 3.91 -36.30 2.22
N ALA A 20 3.20 -35.54 1.34
CA ALA A 20 3.83 -34.81 0.24
C ALA A 20 4.48 -33.47 0.69
N TRP A 21 4.57 -33.22 1.99
CA TRP A 21 4.97 -31.91 2.53
C TRP A 21 6.37 -31.85 3.13
N ALA A 22 7.17 -32.91 3.01
CA ALA A 22 8.48 -32.97 3.66
C ALA A 22 9.67 -33.12 2.70
N GLN A 23 9.60 -32.62 1.48
CA GLN A 23 10.85 -32.38 0.76
C GLN A 23 11.45 -31.07 1.31
N ALA A 24 12.55 -31.20 2.04
CA ALA A 24 13.34 -30.04 2.48
C ALA A 24 13.58 -29.13 1.27
N ALA A 25 13.20 -27.87 1.37
CA ALA A 25 13.46 -26.91 0.31
C ALA A 25 14.95 -26.91 -0.03
N PRO A 26 15.35 -26.74 -1.32
CA PRO A 26 16.76 -26.66 -1.69
C PRO A 26 17.51 -25.72 -0.74
N ARG A 27 18.76 -26.04 -0.39
CA ARG A 27 19.52 -25.39 0.69
C ARG A 27 19.52 -23.85 0.66
N ASN A 28 19.34 -23.22 -0.50
CA ASN A 28 19.32 -21.78 -0.67
C ASN A 28 17.95 -21.26 -1.15
N THR A 29 16.87 -21.75 -0.49
CA THR A 29 15.50 -21.31 -0.74
C THR A 29 15.00 -20.47 0.42
N LEU A 30 14.51 -19.25 0.11
CA LEU A 30 13.84 -18.35 1.03
C LEU A 30 12.33 -18.57 0.96
N VAL A 31 11.68 -18.85 2.10
CA VAL A 31 10.23 -18.97 2.20
C VAL A 31 9.66 -17.74 2.88
N VAL A 32 8.93 -16.92 2.13
CA VAL A 32 8.25 -15.72 2.62
C VAL A 32 6.79 -16.06 2.90
N LEU A 33 6.38 -15.90 4.15
CA LEU A 33 5.01 -16.18 4.58
C LEU A 33 4.16 -14.91 4.45
N ARG A 34 2.95 -15.03 3.86
CA ARG A 34 2.01 -13.93 3.72
C ARG A 34 0.58 -14.34 4.04
N GLU A 35 -0.25 -13.36 4.39
CA GLU A 35 -1.63 -13.56 4.80
C GLU A 35 -2.56 -13.80 3.62
N ILE A 36 -2.39 -13.01 2.57
CA ILE A 36 -3.25 -12.97 1.38
C ILE A 36 -2.43 -13.17 0.12
N ASP A 37 -3.08 -13.60 -0.93
CA ASP A 37 -2.54 -13.67 -2.28
C ASP A 37 -2.98 -12.48 -3.12
N ALA A 38 -2.34 -12.25 -4.26
CA ALA A 38 -2.84 -11.37 -5.28
C ALA A 38 -3.79 -12.12 -6.23
N ASP A 39 -4.63 -11.37 -6.93
CA ASP A 39 -5.48 -11.88 -8.02
C ASP A 39 -4.71 -11.99 -9.33
N ARG A 40 -3.65 -11.21 -9.48
CA ARG A 40 -2.69 -11.21 -10.60
C ARG A 40 -1.42 -10.43 -10.26
N TYR A 41 -0.39 -10.58 -11.11
CA TYR A 41 0.91 -9.91 -10.96
C TYR A 41 1.24 -9.02 -12.17
N ASP A 42 0.25 -8.42 -12.81
CA ASP A 42 0.45 -7.45 -13.89
C ASP A 42 0.65 -6.04 -13.27
N PRO A 43 1.84 -5.41 -13.40
CA PRO A 43 2.15 -4.14 -12.73
C PRO A 43 1.20 -3.00 -13.15
N HIS A 44 0.64 -3.07 -14.35
CA HIS A 44 -0.23 -2.03 -14.89
C HIS A 44 -1.72 -2.21 -14.52
N LYS A 45 -2.12 -3.38 -14.00
CA LYS A 45 -3.53 -3.72 -13.72
C LYS A 45 -3.86 -3.92 -12.24
N VAL A 46 -2.87 -3.78 -11.33
CA VAL A 46 -3.07 -4.06 -9.89
C VAL A 46 -2.63 -2.90 -9.01
N THR A 47 -3.27 -2.78 -7.84
CA THR A 47 -2.87 -1.86 -6.76
C THR A 47 -2.72 -2.57 -5.42
N ALA A 48 -2.97 -3.89 -5.38
CA ALA A 48 -2.90 -4.68 -4.16
C ALA A 48 -1.46 -4.79 -3.64
N PHE A 49 -1.27 -4.62 -2.34
CA PHE A 49 0.03 -4.77 -1.68
C PHE A 49 0.64 -6.15 -1.93
N ALA A 50 -0.18 -7.20 -1.83
CA ALA A 50 0.26 -8.57 -2.08
C ALA A 50 0.85 -8.80 -3.49
N ALA A 51 0.41 -8.03 -4.50
CA ALA A 51 1.00 -8.07 -5.83
C ALA A 51 2.32 -7.29 -5.87
N GLY A 52 2.33 -6.06 -5.32
CA GLY A 52 3.49 -5.19 -5.32
C GLY A 52 4.72 -5.80 -4.65
N GLU A 53 4.51 -6.50 -3.51
CA GLU A 53 5.57 -7.24 -2.80
C GLU A 53 6.40 -8.15 -3.72
N VAL A 54 5.74 -8.77 -4.67
CA VAL A 54 6.35 -9.74 -5.60
C VAL A 54 6.83 -9.07 -6.87
N ILE A 55 6.03 -8.14 -7.41
CA ILE A 55 6.36 -7.47 -8.68
C ILE A 55 7.70 -6.74 -8.59
N TYR A 56 8.00 -6.09 -7.47
CA TYR A 56 9.32 -5.47 -7.25
C TYR A 56 10.50 -6.44 -7.39
N MET A 57 10.30 -7.72 -7.09
CA MET A 57 11.34 -8.74 -7.29
C MET A 57 11.44 -9.23 -8.74
N MET A 58 10.38 -9.07 -9.53
CA MET A 58 10.33 -9.55 -10.91
C MET A 58 10.63 -8.48 -11.96
N THR A 59 10.54 -7.19 -11.59
CA THR A 59 10.79 -6.07 -12.53
C THR A 59 11.78 -5.09 -11.95
N ASP A 60 12.39 -4.28 -12.81
CA ASP A 60 13.04 -3.03 -12.43
C ASP A 60 12.32 -1.84 -13.05
N THR A 61 12.60 -0.68 -12.51
CA THR A 61 12.08 0.62 -12.90
C THR A 61 13.24 1.51 -13.39
N LEU A 62 12.94 2.58 -14.11
CA LEU A 62 13.96 3.52 -14.60
C LEU A 62 14.82 4.08 -13.47
N VAL A 63 14.19 4.40 -12.36
CA VAL A 63 14.83 4.93 -11.17
C VAL A 63 14.39 4.14 -9.93
N SER A 64 15.16 4.15 -8.86
CA SER A 64 14.89 3.48 -7.60
C SER A 64 14.76 4.48 -6.46
N LEU A 65 14.14 4.07 -5.36
CA LEU A 65 13.97 4.88 -4.16
C LEU A 65 14.97 4.43 -3.09
N ASP A 66 15.69 5.39 -2.49
CA ASP A 66 16.64 5.10 -1.41
C ASP A 66 15.90 4.73 -0.10
N TRP A 67 16.64 4.21 0.87
CA TRP A 67 16.13 3.82 2.19
C TRP A 67 15.50 4.97 2.98
N ASP A 68 15.85 6.22 2.68
CA ASP A 68 15.22 7.42 3.26
C ASP A 68 13.83 7.71 2.70
N GLN A 69 13.39 6.97 1.69
CA GLN A 69 12.10 7.08 0.99
C GLN A 69 11.87 8.46 0.31
N LYS A 70 12.93 9.19 0.04
CA LYS A 70 12.91 10.54 -0.57
C LYS A 70 13.89 10.66 -1.73
N THR A 71 15.09 10.11 -1.57
CA THR A 71 16.17 10.25 -2.55
C THR A 71 15.98 9.29 -3.71
N ILE A 72 15.92 9.86 -4.92
CA ILE A 72 15.86 9.08 -6.16
C ILE A 72 17.27 8.65 -6.55
N ARG A 73 17.43 7.36 -6.86
CA ARG A 73 18.68 6.73 -7.26
C ARG A 73 18.56 6.12 -8.67
N PRO A 74 19.67 5.91 -9.37
CA PRO A 74 19.68 5.13 -10.60
C PRO A 74 19.00 3.75 -10.43
N GLY A 75 18.34 3.30 -11.50
CA GLY A 75 17.78 1.96 -11.67
C GLY A 75 18.22 1.42 -13.03
N LEU A 76 17.27 1.19 -13.95
CA LEU A 76 17.57 0.87 -15.34
C LEU A 76 18.15 2.08 -16.09
N ALA A 77 17.82 3.29 -15.69
CA ALA A 77 18.49 4.50 -16.14
C ALA A 77 19.73 4.77 -15.27
N THR A 78 20.87 4.97 -15.90
CA THR A 78 22.14 5.36 -15.24
C THR A 78 22.18 6.84 -14.90
N SER A 79 21.48 7.65 -15.71
CA SER A 79 21.34 9.10 -15.55
C SER A 79 20.10 9.60 -16.30
N TRP A 80 19.70 10.82 -15.96
CA TRP A 80 18.63 11.53 -16.66
C TRP A 80 18.85 13.02 -16.63
N THR A 81 18.26 13.72 -17.59
CA THR A 81 18.17 15.18 -17.65
C THR A 81 16.70 15.56 -17.79
N MET A 82 16.38 16.79 -17.38
CA MET A 82 15.05 17.39 -17.52
C MET A 82 15.22 18.75 -18.20
N SER A 83 14.32 19.07 -19.13
CA SER A 83 14.27 20.41 -19.74
C SER A 83 13.89 21.47 -18.72
N ASP A 84 14.24 22.73 -18.99
CA ASP A 84 13.99 23.86 -18.08
C ASP A 84 12.49 24.05 -17.79
N ASP A 85 11.62 23.71 -18.73
CA ASP A 85 10.16 23.78 -18.58
C ASP A 85 9.57 22.52 -17.89
N GLY A 86 10.41 21.54 -17.51
CA GLY A 86 10.02 20.33 -16.80
C GLY A 86 9.16 19.35 -17.59
N LYS A 87 9.09 19.48 -18.92
CA LYS A 87 8.22 18.66 -19.74
C LYS A 87 8.94 17.51 -20.45
N LEU A 88 10.25 17.62 -20.71
CA LEU A 88 11.01 16.60 -21.40
C LEU A 88 12.07 16.01 -20.47
N TYR A 89 11.95 14.72 -20.20
CA TYR A 89 12.99 13.94 -19.52
C TYR A 89 13.71 13.05 -20.53
N THR A 90 15.04 13.05 -20.48
CA THR A 90 15.88 12.17 -21.30
C THR A 90 16.61 11.19 -20.37
N PHE A 91 16.29 9.91 -20.47
CA PHE A 91 16.89 8.84 -19.67
C PHE A 91 17.96 8.11 -20.46
N LYS A 92 19.16 7.94 -19.88
CA LYS A 92 20.23 7.09 -20.41
C LYS A 92 20.17 5.74 -19.72
N LEU A 93 19.90 4.69 -20.47
CA LEU A 93 19.71 3.34 -19.95
C LEU A 93 21.04 2.59 -19.85
N ARG A 94 21.03 1.58 -18.98
CA ARG A 94 22.05 0.53 -18.95
C ARG A 94 21.97 -0.31 -20.24
N ASP A 95 23.09 -0.88 -20.63
CA ASP A 95 23.21 -1.75 -21.80
C ASP A 95 23.49 -3.23 -21.45
N ASP A 96 23.59 -3.55 -20.16
CA ASP A 96 23.89 -4.88 -19.62
C ASP A 96 22.66 -5.63 -19.07
N VAL A 97 21.45 -5.09 -19.25
CA VAL A 97 20.21 -5.64 -18.71
C VAL A 97 19.62 -6.68 -19.65
N THR A 98 19.15 -7.79 -19.08
CA THR A 98 18.38 -8.82 -19.81
C THR A 98 17.06 -9.11 -19.12
N PHE A 99 16.09 -9.61 -19.87
CA PHE A 99 14.92 -10.28 -19.33
C PHE A 99 15.27 -11.68 -18.83
N CYS A 100 14.37 -12.30 -18.08
CA CYS A 100 14.56 -13.64 -17.54
C CYS A 100 14.78 -14.73 -18.60
N ASP A 101 14.32 -14.53 -19.82
CA ASP A 101 14.56 -15.42 -20.98
C ASP A 101 15.92 -15.20 -21.66
N GLY A 102 16.71 -14.24 -21.18
CA GLY A 102 18.02 -13.88 -21.72
C GLY A 102 18.00 -12.84 -22.83
N ARG A 103 16.83 -12.40 -23.29
CA ARG A 103 16.71 -11.31 -24.29
C ARG A 103 17.22 -10.01 -23.69
N LYS A 104 18.06 -9.30 -24.43
CA LYS A 104 18.58 -7.98 -24.04
C LYS A 104 17.44 -6.95 -23.99
N MET A 105 17.38 -6.16 -22.92
CA MET A 105 16.48 -5.00 -22.82
C MET A 105 17.00 -3.84 -23.68
N THR A 106 16.09 -3.10 -24.28
CA THR A 106 16.37 -1.88 -25.06
C THR A 106 15.41 -0.76 -24.65
N ALA A 107 15.66 0.44 -25.17
CA ALA A 107 14.77 1.59 -25.01
C ALA A 107 13.35 1.32 -25.50
N GLU A 108 13.16 0.48 -26.53
CA GLU A 108 11.84 0.10 -27.03
C GLU A 108 11.00 -0.68 -25.99
N ASP A 109 11.64 -1.45 -25.11
CA ASP A 109 10.93 -2.15 -24.03
C ASP A 109 10.41 -1.17 -22.97
N VAL A 110 11.17 -0.12 -22.70
CA VAL A 110 10.73 0.98 -21.82
C VAL A 110 9.55 1.71 -22.45
N VAL A 111 9.67 2.09 -23.73
CA VAL A 111 8.59 2.75 -24.49
C VAL A 111 7.33 1.91 -24.48
N TYR A 112 7.44 0.61 -24.78
CA TYR A 112 6.31 -0.31 -24.73
C TYR A 112 5.65 -0.35 -23.35
N SER A 113 6.45 -0.51 -22.30
CA SER A 113 5.94 -0.65 -20.93
C SER A 113 5.17 0.60 -20.49
N ILE A 114 5.71 1.79 -20.74
CA ILE A 114 5.04 3.04 -20.37
C ILE A 114 3.81 3.29 -21.26
N LYS A 115 3.90 3.07 -22.58
CA LYS A 115 2.73 3.20 -23.48
C LYS A 115 1.60 2.27 -23.06
N ARG A 116 1.92 1.02 -22.68
CA ARG A 116 0.91 0.09 -22.15
C ARG A 116 0.31 0.58 -20.82
N TRP A 117 1.14 1.13 -19.93
CA TRP A 117 0.66 1.65 -18.64
C TRP A 117 -0.37 2.77 -18.83
N ILE A 118 -0.13 3.70 -19.77
CA ILE A 118 -1.01 4.85 -20.02
C ILE A 118 -2.14 4.58 -21.00
N ASP A 119 -2.11 3.46 -21.73
CA ASP A 119 -3.15 3.11 -22.71
C ASP A 119 -4.52 2.92 -22.03
N PRO A 120 -5.57 3.62 -22.47
CA PRO A 120 -6.93 3.41 -21.99
C PRO A 120 -7.40 1.95 -22.07
N ALA A 121 -6.97 1.20 -23.08
CA ALA A 121 -7.31 -0.22 -23.26
C ALA A 121 -6.76 -1.11 -22.14
N THR A 122 -5.64 -0.75 -21.52
CA THR A 122 -5.07 -1.45 -20.35
C THR A 122 -5.96 -1.32 -19.13
N ARG A 123 -6.76 -0.24 -19.02
CA ARG A 123 -7.61 0.09 -17.88
C ARG A 123 -6.82 0.15 -16.57
N SER A 124 -5.64 0.75 -16.62
CA SER A 124 -4.78 0.89 -15.44
C SER A 124 -5.44 1.77 -14.38
N PRO A 125 -5.61 1.27 -13.14
CA PRO A 125 -6.17 2.06 -12.04
C PRO A 125 -5.22 3.19 -11.57
N VAL A 126 -3.96 3.14 -12.00
CA VAL A 126 -2.90 4.07 -11.59
C VAL A 126 -2.30 4.86 -12.76
N ARG A 127 -3.02 4.92 -13.88
CA ARG A 127 -2.60 5.62 -15.10
C ARG A 127 -2.14 7.06 -14.83
N ALA A 128 -2.84 7.79 -13.96
CA ALA A 128 -2.54 9.18 -13.66
C ALA A 128 -1.16 9.39 -12.97
N ARG A 129 -0.56 8.32 -12.44
CA ARG A 129 0.77 8.39 -11.82
C ARG A 129 1.91 8.51 -12.85
N ALA A 130 1.66 8.18 -14.10
CA ALA A 130 2.60 8.43 -15.19
C ALA A 130 2.73 9.93 -15.55
N GLY A 131 1.90 10.80 -14.98
CA GLY A 131 1.73 12.16 -15.44
C GLY A 131 0.87 12.23 -16.71
N ASN A 132 0.69 13.44 -17.25
CA ASN A 132 0.01 13.65 -18.52
C ASN A 132 1.01 13.48 -19.66
N VAL A 133 1.22 12.23 -20.10
CA VAL A 133 2.23 11.88 -21.10
C VAL A 133 1.76 12.32 -22.48
N LYS A 134 2.55 13.17 -23.14
CA LYS A 134 2.36 13.56 -24.52
C LYS A 134 2.93 12.53 -25.48
N ASP A 135 4.19 12.12 -25.25
CA ASP A 135 4.86 11.08 -26.02
C ASP A 135 5.96 10.42 -25.20
N ILE A 136 6.29 9.21 -25.58
CA ILE A 136 7.49 8.52 -25.12
C ILE A 136 8.11 7.79 -26.29
N ARG A 137 9.42 7.99 -26.53
CA ARG A 137 10.11 7.45 -27.69
C ARG A 137 11.52 6.98 -27.36
N ALA A 138 11.96 5.95 -28.07
CA ALA A 138 13.35 5.54 -28.10
C ALA A 138 14.09 6.43 -29.11
N VAL A 139 15.14 7.10 -28.65
CA VAL A 139 16.05 7.90 -29.51
C VAL A 139 17.09 6.99 -30.13
N ASP A 140 17.59 6.05 -29.35
CA ASP A 140 18.49 4.97 -29.73
C ASP A 140 18.24 3.76 -28.81
N ALA A 141 19.05 2.71 -28.90
CA ALA A 141 18.88 1.48 -28.12
C ALA A 141 18.95 1.69 -26.59
N THR A 142 19.56 2.79 -26.13
CA THR A 142 19.84 3.09 -24.71
C THR A 142 19.38 4.47 -24.28
N THR A 143 18.61 5.17 -25.10
CA THR A 143 18.12 6.52 -24.78
C THR A 143 16.62 6.59 -24.96
N VAL A 144 15.91 7.02 -23.92
CA VAL A 144 14.46 7.25 -23.92
C VAL A 144 14.18 8.70 -23.65
N GLU A 145 13.33 9.30 -24.45
CA GLU A 145 12.70 10.59 -24.17
C GLU A 145 11.27 10.37 -23.70
N TYR A 146 10.93 11.03 -22.58
CA TYR A 146 9.64 11.02 -21.92
C TYR A 146 9.09 12.43 -21.92
N GLU A 147 8.11 12.74 -22.76
CA GLU A 147 7.55 14.08 -22.96
C GLU A 147 6.17 14.18 -22.30
N LEU A 148 5.97 15.22 -21.48
CA LEU A 148 4.74 15.52 -20.78
C LEU A 148 4.00 16.71 -21.45
N GLU A 149 2.66 16.72 -21.39
CA GLU A 149 1.85 17.87 -21.78
C GLU A 149 2.06 19.07 -20.84
N GLU A 150 2.23 18.77 -19.55
CA GLU A 150 2.43 19.73 -18.48
C GLU A 150 3.52 19.24 -17.53
N PRO A 151 4.26 20.12 -16.82
CA PRO A 151 5.25 19.68 -15.85
C PRO A 151 4.61 18.81 -14.76
N PHE A 152 5.36 17.79 -14.32
CA PHE A 152 4.94 16.94 -13.22
C PHE A 152 6.12 16.75 -12.27
N GLY A 153 6.19 17.58 -11.21
CA GLY A 153 7.34 17.64 -10.29
C GLY A 153 7.65 16.35 -9.53
N GLU A 154 6.71 15.41 -9.48
CA GLU A 154 6.88 14.11 -8.81
C GLU A 154 7.08 12.94 -9.77
N LEU A 155 7.29 13.17 -11.07
CA LEU A 155 7.43 12.10 -12.05
C LEU A 155 8.45 11.05 -11.62
N LEU A 156 9.65 11.47 -11.24
CA LEU A 156 10.71 10.55 -10.84
C LEU A 156 10.32 9.70 -9.63
N LEU A 157 9.62 10.27 -8.65
CA LEU A 157 9.12 9.51 -7.50
C LEU A 157 8.09 8.46 -7.93
N GLN A 158 7.17 8.81 -8.82
CA GLN A 158 6.19 7.86 -9.35
C GLN A 158 6.84 6.75 -10.19
N LEU A 159 7.92 7.06 -10.90
CA LEU A 159 8.69 6.09 -11.68
C LEU A 159 9.53 5.12 -10.81
N THR A 160 9.58 5.29 -9.49
CA THR A 160 10.16 4.27 -8.57
C THR A 160 9.18 3.16 -8.23
N LEU A 161 7.88 3.35 -8.50
CA LEU A 161 6.84 2.41 -8.12
C LEU A 161 6.76 1.24 -9.09
N TYR A 162 6.39 0.07 -8.60
CA TYR A 162 6.27 -1.14 -9.43
C TYR A 162 5.32 -1.00 -10.64
N PHE A 163 4.43 0.00 -10.61
CA PHE A 163 3.56 0.34 -11.75
C PHE A 163 4.35 0.75 -13.00
N ALA A 164 5.53 1.35 -12.80
CA ALA A 164 6.46 1.72 -13.87
C ALA A 164 7.46 0.60 -14.20
N GLY A 165 7.21 -0.63 -13.75
CA GLY A 165 8.07 -1.78 -14.00
C GLY A 165 8.16 -2.12 -15.49
N ILE A 166 9.40 -2.40 -15.95
CA ILE A 166 9.65 -2.74 -17.37
C ILE A 166 9.36 -4.22 -17.59
N ILE A 167 8.52 -4.50 -18.57
CA ILE A 167 7.99 -5.83 -18.90
C ILE A 167 8.29 -6.21 -20.34
N ASP A 168 8.41 -7.50 -20.60
CA ASP A 168 8.67 -8.02 -21.94
C ASP A 168 7.40 -8.00 -22.82
N LYS A 169 7.47 -7.24 -23.92
CA LYS A 169 6.40 -7.11 -24.91
C LYS A 169 5.95 -8.48 -25.46
N ASN A 170 6.91 -9.33 -25.83
CA ASN A 170 6.60 -10.62 -26.45
C ASN A 170 5.81 -11.53 -25.50
N THR A 171 6.15 -11.52 -24.21
CA THR A 171 5.43 -12.28 -23.20
C THR A 171 4.03 -11.73 -22.95
N VAL A 172 3.87 -10.39 -22.92
CA VAL A 172 2.55 -9.77 -22.78
C VAL A 172 1.66 -10.11 -23.98
N GLU A 173 2.15 -9.98 -25.20
CA GLU A 173 1.39 -10.29 -26.42
C GLU A 173 1.03 -11.78 -26.51
N ARG A 174 1.95 -12.67 -26.15
CA ARG A 174 1.71 -14.13 -26.15
C ARG A 174 0.69 -14.55 -25.11
N LEU A 175 0.70 -13.96 -23.91
CA LEU A 175 -0.19 -14.35 -22.80
C LEU A 175 -1.50 -13.57 -22.81
N GLY A 176 -1.55 -12.38 -23.40
CA GLY A 176 -2.75 -11.53 -23.41
C GLY A 176 -3.25 -11.25 -21.99
N ASP A 177 -4.53 -11.54 -21.73
CA ASP A 177 -5.14 -11.36 -20.41
C ASP A 177 -4.60 -12.31 -19.33
N ASN A 178 -3.86 -13.34 -19.71
CA ASN A 178 -3.19 -14.26 -18.78
C ASN A 178 -1.81 -13.77 -18.32
N PHE A 179 -1.34 -12.61 -18.79
CA PHE A 179 -0.10 -12.01 -18.30
C PHE A 179 -0.25 -11.67 -16.80
N GLY A 180 0.73 -12.10 -16.00
CA GLY A 180 0.70 -11.99 -14.54
C GLY A 180 -0.20 -12.99 -13.83
N THR A 181 -0.79 -13.96 -14.55
CA THR A 181 -1.53 -15.09 -13.97
C THR A 181 -0.97 -16.45 -14.41
N GLN A 182 -0.54 -16.58 -15.65
CA GLN A 182 0.05 -17.81 -16.20
C GLN A 182 1.54 -17.66 -16.54
N GLY A 183 2.12 -16.50 -16.31
CA GLY A 183 3.54 -16.24 -16.55
C GLY A 183 3.86 -14.76 -16.48
N PHE A 184 5.16 -14.50 -16.37
CA PHE A 184 5.73 -13.18 -16.29
C PHE A 184 7.17 -13.20 -16.83
N ASN A 185 7.58 -12.16 -17.56
CA ASN A 185 8.97 -11.97 -17.98
C ASN A 185 9.35 -10.50 -17.73
N GLY A 186 10.29 -10.29 -16.84
CA GLY A 186 10.76 -8.96 -16.43
C GLY A 186 12.27 -8.94 -16.26
N THR A 187 12.79 -7.80 -15.84
CA THR A 187 14.21 -7.52 -15.69
C THR A 187 14.71 -7.67 -14.26
N GLY A 188 13.83 -8.02 -13.31
CA GLY A 188 14.13 -8.05 -11.88
C GLY A 188 15.04 -9.21 -11.45
N PRO A 189 15.51 -9.19 -10.18
CA PRO A 189 16.45 -10.19 -9.66
C PRO A 189 15.90 -11.61 -9.61
N TYR A 190 14.58 -11.80 -9.72
CA TYR A 190 13.94 -13.11 -9.67
C TYR A 190 12.95 -13.30 -10.81
N CYS A 191 12.98 -14.48 -11.40
CA CYS A 191 12.17 -14.90 -12.53
C CYS A 191 10.99 -15.76 -12.09
N TRP A 192 9.86 -15.58 -12.72
CA TRP A 192 8.66 -16.40 -12.52
C TRP A 192 8.91 -17.87 -12.84
N VAL A 193 8.53 -18.76 -11.94
CA VAL A 193 8.53 -20.22 -12.17
C VAL A 193 7.11 -20.74 -12.24
N SER A 194 6.33 -20.54 -11.18
CA SER A 194 4.95 -21.02 -11.09
C SER A 194 4.15 -20.25 -10.05
N TRP A 195 2.84 -20.24 -10.23
CA TRP A 195 1.90 -19.71 -9.25
C TRP A 195 0.70 -20.66 -9.13
N THR A 196 0.46 -21.10 -7.90
CA THR A 196 -0.77 -21.80 -7.52
C THR A 196 -1.56 -20.84 -6.64
N PRO A 197 -2.69 -20.26 -7.13
CA PRO A 197 -3.45 -19.27 -6.40
C PRO A 197 -3.82 -19.72 -4.98
N ARG A 198 -3.64 -18.83 -4.02
CA ARG A 198 -3.87 -19.05 -2.59
C ARG A 198 -2.99 -20.13 -1.94
N GLN A 199 -1.93 -20.53 -2.58
CA GLN A 199 -0.93 -21.46 -2.06
C GLN A 199 0.46 -20.83 -2.15
N ASP A 200 1.18 -21.10 -3.22
CA ASP A 200 2.56 -20.69 -3.38
C ASP A 200 2.78 -19.98 -4.73
N LEU A 201 3.55 -18.91 -4.71
CA LEU A 201 4.21 -18.37 -5.89
C LEU A 201 5.70 -18.63 -5.75
N VAL A 202 6.29 -19.17 -6.80
CA VAL A 202 7.69 -19.60 -6.84
C VAL A 202 8.46 -18.74 -7.84
N LEU A 203 9.52 -18.14 -7.36
CA LEU A 203 10.50 -17.42 -8.17
C LEU A 203 11.86 -18.10 -8.09
N GLN A 204 12.65 -17.99 -9.15
CA GLN A 204 14.06 -18.41 -9.16
C GLN A 204 14.96 -17.22 -9.47
N LYS A 205 16.20 -17.30 -9.02
CA LYS A 205 17.23 -16.31 -9.29
C LYS A 205 17.38 -16.06 -10.78
N HIS A 206 17.41 -14.79 -11.18
CA HIS A 206 17.72 -14.39 -12.54
C HIS A 206 19.19 -14.70 -12.85
N PRO A 207 19.48 -15.49 -13.89
CA PRO A 207 20.82 -16.07 -14.09
C PRO A 207 21.93 -15.02 -14.30
N THR A 208 21.61 -13.91 -14.93
CA THR A 208 22.59 -12.87 -15.29
C THR A 208 22.46 -11.59 -14.50
N TYR A 209 21.49 -11.48 -13.57
CA TYR A 209 21.23 -10.24 -12.83
C TYR A 209 22.45 -9.72 -12.09
N ALA A 210 22.88 -8.50 -12.43
CA ALA A 210 24.03 -7.83 -11.81
C ALA A 210 23.86 -6.30 -11.71
N TRP A 211 22.65 -5.78 -11.95
CA TRP A 211 22.33 -4.36 -12.05
C TRP A 211 21.44 -3.87 -10.90
N GLY A 212 21.55 -4.50 -9.75
CA GLY A 212 20.81 -4.08 -8.56
C GLY A 212 21.01 -2.60 -8.23
N PRO A 213 19.97 -1.91 -7.73
CA PRO A 213 20.05 -0.50 -7.38
C PRO A 213 21.19 -0.22 -6.37
N PRO A 214 21.86 0.95 -6.43
CA PRO A 214 23.03 1.27 -5.61
C PRO A 214 22.73 1.45 -4.11
N ILE A 215 21.49 1.20 -3.70
CA ILE A 215 21.08 1.16 -2.29
C ILE A 215 21.46 -0.15 -1.60
N TYR A 216 21.76 -1.21 -2.36
CA TYR A 216 22.18 -2.51 -1.85
C TYR A 216 23.70 -2.65 -1.84
N GLN A 217 24.21 -3.45 -0.88
CA GLN A 217 25.62 -3.83 -0.83
C GLN A 217 25.98 -4.81 -1.96
N ASN A 218 25.01 -5.68 -2.33
CA ASN A 218 25.19 -6.66 -3.38
C ASN A 218 24.31 -6.30 -4.59
N PRO A 219 24.89 -6.15 -5.79
CA PRO A 219 24.13 -5.91 -7.00
C PRO A 219 23.46 -7.20 -7.54
N ARG A 220 23.75 -8.35 -6.93
CA ARG A 220 23.27 -9.68 -7.35
C ARG A 220 22.49 -10.36 -6.24
N PRO A 221 21.37 -11.06 -6.55
CA PRO A 221 20.63 -11.82 -5.55
C PRO A 221 21.49 -12.96 -4.99
N GLN A 222 21.41 -13.15 -3.67
CA GLN A 222 22.16 -14.21 -2.96
C GLN A 222 21.34 -15.49 -2.79
N ILE A 223 20.02 -15.40 -2.92
CA ILE A 223 19.08 -16.52 -2.78
C ILE A 223 18.82 -17.13 -4.17
N ASP A 224 18.79 -18.45 -4.27
CA ASP A 224 18.56 -19.12 -5.55
C ASP A 224 17.06 -19.28 -5.88
N ARG A 225 16.22 -19.41 -4.84
CA ARG A 225 14.77 -19.58 -4.99
C ARG A 225 14.02 -18.85 -3.90
N VAL A 226 12.92 -18.17 -4.28
CA VAL A 226 12.01 -17.52 -3.33
C VAL A 226 10.63 -18.15 -3.49
N ILE A 227 10.04 -18.59 -2.37
CA ILE A 227 8.68 -19.12 -2.31
C ILE A 227 7.84 -18.15 -1.48
N TRP A 228 6.85 -17.55 -2.09
CA TRP A 228 5.84 -16.76 -1.42
C TRP A 228 4.67 -17.66 -1.05
N ARG A 229 4.57 -18.01 0.24
CA ARG A 229 3.58 -18.97 0.76
C ARG A 229 2.43 -18.28 1.47
N VAL A 230 1.19 -18.60 1.09
CA VAL A 230 -0.01 -18.05 1.70
C VAL A 230 -0.43 -18.89 2.90
N ILE A 231 -0.45 -18.28 4.07
CA ILE A 231 -0.98 -18.83 5.32
C ILE A 231 -1.91 -17.79 5.93
N PRO A 232 -3.23 -17.87 5.68
CA PRO A 232 -4.19 -16.86 6.11
C PRO A 232 -4.30 -16.73 7.63
N ASP A 233 -4.32 -17.86 8.35
CA ASP A 233 -4.41 -17.84 9.81
C ASP A 233 -3.15 -17.26 10.44
N PRO A 234 -3.24 -16.19 11.25
CA PRO A 234 -2.09 -15.49 11.81
C PRO A 234 -1.30 -16.35 12.81
N ASN A 235 -1.96 -17.20 13.61
CA ASN A 235 -1.29 -18.03 14.60
C ASN A 235 -0.50 -19.15 13.92
N THR A 236 -1.08 -19.77 12.89
CA THR A 236 -0.40 -20.76 12.04
C THR A 236 0.80 -20.14 11.33
N ARG A 237 0.68 -18.91 10.83
CA ARG A 237 1.77 -18.20 10.17
C ARG A 237 2.92 -17.87 11.13
N ILE A 238 2.61 -17.43 12.34
CA ILE A 238 3.60 -17.20 13.40
C ILE A 238 4.29 -18.52 13.80
N ALA A 239 3.53 -19.60 14.02
CA ALA A 239 4.07 -20.91 14.35
C ALA A 239 4.99 -21.43 13.24
N ALA A 240 4.62 -21.25 11.95
CA ALA A 240 5.45 -21.63 10.82
C ALA A 240 6.80 -20.88 10.79
N LEU A 241 6.79 -19.58 11.13
CA LEU A 241 8.03 -18.80 11.28
C LEU A 241 8.89 -19.31 12.45
N GLN A 242 8.29 -19.54 13.62
CA GLN A 242 8.99 -19.98 14.83
C GLN A 242 9.60 -21.38 14.68
N THR A 243 8.93 -22.27 13.94
CA THR A 243 9.41 -23.66 13.69
C THR A 243 10.34 -23.78 12.48
N GLY A 244 10.59 -22.67 11.75
CA GLY A 244 11.45 -22.68 10.56
C GLY A 244 10.81 -23.28 9.30
N GLN A 245 9.48 -23.43 9.26
CA GLN A 245 8.73 -23.77 8.05
C GLN A 245 8.59 -22.56 7.09
N GLY A 246 8.84 -21.37 7.58
CA GLY A 246 9.00 -20.13 6.84
C GLY A 246 10.14 -19.30 7.40
N ASP A 247 10.68 -18.42 6.58
CA ASP A 247 11.88 -17.66 6.90
C ASP A 247 11.60 -16.21 7.26
N ILE A 248 10.64 -15.60 6.58
CA ILE A 248 10.28 -14.18 6.72
C ILE A 248 8.77 -14.04 6.69
N THR A 249 8.24 -13.07 7.46
CA THR A 249 6.90 -12.52 7.27
C THR A 249 6.86 -11.03 7.60
N GLN A 250 6.08 -10.27 6.84
CA GLN A 250 5.70 -8.88 7.14
C GLN A 250 4.23 -8.76 7.59
N HIS A 251 3.44 -9.81 7.41
CA HIS A 251 2.03 -9.86 7.82
C HIS A 251 1.93 -10.31 9.28
N ILE A 252 2.37 -9.44 10.20
CA ILE A 252 2.43 -9.70 11.62
C ILE A 252 1.21 -9.07 12.28
N PRO A 253 0.35 -9.85 12.98
CA PRO A 253 -0.73 -9.28 13.76
C PRO A 253 -0.17 -8.33 14.84
N PHE A 254 -0.80 -7.19 15.03
CA PHE A 254 -0.31 -6.16 15.96
C PHE A 254 -0.08 -6.70 17.38
N PHE A 255 -0.97 -7.56 17.87
CA PHE A 255 -0.85 -8.18 19.21
C PHE A 255 0.38 -9.10 19.35
N ALA A 256 0.93 -9.61 18.26
CA ALA A 256 2.04 -10.56 18.26
C ALA A 256 3.42 -9.89 18.19
N VAL A 257 3.50 -8.62 17.81
CA VAL A 257 4.76 -7.90 17.59
C VAL A 257 5.67 -7.98 18.81
N GLU A 258 5.15 -7.64 19.99
CA GLU A 258 5.95 -7.62 21.23
C GLU A 258 6.36 -9.03 21.69
N GLY A 259 5.50 -10.02 21.48
CA GLY A 259 5.83 -11.43 21.75
C GLY A 259 6.97 -11.94 20.85
N LEU A 260 6.90 -11.65 19.55
CA LEU A 260 7.93 -12.04 18.58
C LEU A 260 9.28 -11.35 18.85
N ARG A 261 9.28 -10.08 19.31
CA ARG A 261 10.53 -9.38 19.70
C ARG A 261 11.29 -10.08 20.81
N ARG A 262 10.61 -10.84 21.67
CA ARG A 262 11.18 -11.60 22.78
C ARG A 262 11.45 -13.07 22.45
N THR A 263 11.04 -13.51 21.25
CA THR A 263 11.18 -14.92 20.86
C THR A 263 12.63 -15.21 20.43
N PRO A 264 13.34 -16.13 21.09
CA PRO A 264 14.70 -16.51 20.68
C PRO A 264 14.74 -17.02 19.24
N GLY A 265 15.69 -16.53 18.46
CA GLY A 265 15.87 -16.93 17.06
C GLY A 265 14.94 -16.23 16.07
N ILE A 266 14.13 -15.28 16.52
CA ILE A 266 13.39 -14.36 15.65
C ILE A 266 14.04 -12.98 15.73
N THR A 267 14.31 -12.40 14.57
CA THR A 267 14.76 -11.01 14.44
C THR A 267 13.62 -10.16 13.94
N MET A 268 13.32 -9.08 14.65
CA MET A 268 12.31 -8.10 14.26
C MET A 268 12.98 -6.83 13.76
N ALA A 269 12.73 -6.48 12.51
CA ALA A 269 13.16 -5.22 11.93
C ALA A 269 11.94 -4.31 11.72
N ARG A 270 12.10 -3.02 11.97
CA ARG A 270 11.06 -2.01 11.81
C ARG A 270 11.51 -0.97 10.79
N GLN A 271 10.61 -0.57 9.93
CA GLN A 271 10.73 0.60 9.07
C GLN A 271 9.48 1.45 9.22
N GLU A 272 9.66 2.75 9.36
CA GLU A 272 8.53 3.65 9.21
C GLU A 272 8.03 3.60 7.77
N SER A 273 6.72 3.44 7.61
CA SER A 273 6.09 3.50 6.30
C SER A 273 5.31 4.81 6.22
N TYR A 274 5.71 5.68 5.32
CA TYR A 274 4.98 6.92 5.06
C TYR A 274 3.77 6.69 4.15
N PHE A 275 3.56 5.46 3.73
CA PHE A 275 2.64 5.12 2.65
C PHE A 275 1.31 4.56 3.11
N VAL A 276 1.10 4.32 4.42
CA VAL A 276 -0.17 3.74 4.91
C VAL A 276 -0.59 4.37 6.22
N ASP A 277 -1.62 5.21 6.15
CA ASP A 277 -2.22 5.87 7.30
C ASP A 277 -3.69 5.49 7.45
N PHE A 278 -4.12 5.23 8.70
CA PHE A 278 -5.51 4.99 9.05
C PHE A 278 -6.22 6.31 9.35
N PHE A 279 -7.42 6.46 8.80
CA PHE A 279 -8.24 7.64 9.04
C PHE A 279 -9.74 7.33 8.87
N MET A 280 -10.59 8.20 9.41
CA MET A 280 -12.00 8.30 9.08
C MET A 280 -12.22 9.60 8.29
N GLY A 281 -12.78 9.48 7.07
CA GLY A 281 -13.12 10.61 6.20
C GLY A 281 -14.61 10.91 6.29
N PHE A 282 -14.97 12.20 6.41
CA PHE A 282 -16.36 12.66 6.40
C PHE A 282 -16.79 13.05 4.98
N LYS A 283 -17.95 12.58 4.55
CA LYS A 283 -18.54 12.95 3.27
C LYS A 283 -19.26 14.29 3.43
N VAL A 284 -18.54 15.39 3.14
CA VAL A 284 -18.94 16.76 3.52
C VAL A 284 -20.19 17.30 2.82
N ASP A 285 -20.74 16.60 1.85
CA ASP A 285 -22.00 16.93 1.17
C ASP A 285 -23.22 16.16 1.75
N LYS A 286 -23.02 15.36 2.80
CA LYS A 286 -24.10 14.61 3.46
C LYS A 286 -24.66 15.37 4.67
N PRO A 287 -25.97 15.30 4.90
CA PRO A 287 -26.58 15.86 6.12
C PRO A 287 -25.81 15.44 7.38
N VAL A 288 -25.87 16.24 8.44
CA VAL A 288 -25.13 16.07 9.70
C VAL A 288 -23.63 16.30 9.54
N VAL A 289 -22.91 15.49 8.77
CA VAL A 289 -21.45 15.61 8.61
C VAL A 289 -21.03 16.76 7.68
N SER A 290 -21.97 17.40 6.97
CA SER A 290 -21.73 18.67 6.28
C SER A 290 -21.53 19.83 7.26
N ASP A 291 -22.10 19.76 8.47
CA ASP A 291 -21.90 20.76 9.53
C ASP A 291 -20.46 20.67 10.07
N PRO A 292 -19.65 21.75 9.94
CA PRO A 292 -18.27 21.76 10.45
C PRO A 292 -18.18 21.52 11.97
N ALA A 293 -19.21 21.92 12.73
CA ALA A 293 -19.25 21.71 14.17
C ALA A 293 -19.31 20.21 14.53
N ILE A 294 -20.07 19.42 13.78
CA ILE A 294 -20.12 17.95 13.96
C ILE A 294 -18.73 17.33 13.69
N ARG A 295 -18.06 17.71 12.59
CA ARG A 295 -16.74 17.19 12.26
C ARG A 295 -15.67 17.60 13.30
N ARG A 296 -15.70 18.87 13.74
CA ARG A 296 -14.79 19.36 14.76
C ARG A 296 -15.04 18.67 16.09
N ALA A 297 -16.30 18.55 16.51
CA ALA A 297 -16.67 17.87 17.75
C ALA A 297 -16.26 16.37 17.70
N ALA A 298 -16.42 15.70 16.58
CA ALA A 298 -15.97 14.32 16.41
C ALA A 298 -14.44 14.20 16.60
N ASN A 299 -13.66 15.13 16.02
CA ASN A 299 -12.21 15.15 16.19
C ASN A 299 -11.76 15.43 17.65
N LEU A 300 -12.55 16.22 18.39
CA LEU A 300 -12.31 16.53 19.80
C LEU A 300 -12.77 15.42 20.76
N ALA A 301 -13.86 14.73 20.45
CA ALA A 301 -14.51 13.78 21.36
C ALA A 301 -13.81 12.42 21.44
N ILE A 302 -13.11 12.01 20.37
CA ILE A 302 -12.49 10.69 20.26
C ILE A 302 -11.11 10.69 20.92
N ASP A 303 -10.92 9.82 21.93
CA ASP A 303 -9.60 9.59 22.54
C ASP A 303 -8.74 8.71 21.62
N ARG A 304 -8.05 9.38 20.69
CA ARG A 304 -7.19 8.75 19.69
C ARG A 304 -6.09 7.92 20.33
N ASP A 305 -5.44 8.43 21.36
CA ASP A 305 -4.28 7.78 21.96
C ASP A 305 -4.69 6.48 22.67
N ALA A 306 -5.75 6.52 23.47
CA ALA A 306 -6.29 5.32 24.11
C ALA A 306 -6.77 4.30 23.07
N MET A 307 -7.47 4.74 22.02
CA MET A 307 -7.94 3.87 20.94
C MET A 307 -6.79 3.20 20.19
N VAL A 308 -5.77 3.96 19.78
CA VAL A 308 -4.61 3.43 19.05
C VAL A 308 -3.81 2.47 19.91
N GLN A 309 -3.58 2.82 21.19
CA GLN A 309 -2.88 1.94 22.13
C GLN A 309 -3.63 0.60 22.32
N ALA A 310 -4.95 0.64 22.48
CA ALA A 310 -5.77 -0.56 22.66
C ALA A 310 -5.88 -1.43 21.41
N THR A 311 -5.88 -0.81 20.21
CA THR A 311 -6.04 -1.52 18.95
C THR A 311 -4.72 -2.12 18.44
N PHE A 312 -3.63 -1.36 18.54
CA PHE A 312 -2.36 -1.70 17.90
C PHE A 312 -1.28 -2.19 18.85
N PHE A 313 -1.54 -2.22 20.18
CA PHE A 313 -0.62 -2.75 21.19
C PHE A 313 0.79 -2.16 21.12
N GLY A 314 0.91 -0.88 20.71
CA GLY A 314 2.20 -0.20 20.51
C GLY A 314 2.86 -0.46 19.15
N ALA A 315 2.23 -1.19 18.23
CA ALA A 315 2.74 -1.45 16.89
C ALA A 315 2.36 -0.37 15.86
N ALA A 316 1.68 0.69 16.27
CA ALA A 316 1.38 1.88 15.48
C ALA A 316 1.41 3.13 16.36
N ASP A 317 1.66 4.29 15.77
CA ASP A 317 1.69 5.57 16.47
C ASP A 317 0.43 6.38 16.20
N PRO A 318 -0.14 7.10 17.20
CA PRO A 318 -1.29 7.97 16.98
C PRO A 318 -0.98 9.06 15.97
N MET A 319 -1.82 9.18 14.94
CA MET A 319 -1.66 10.17 13.89
C MET A 319 -2.28 11.51 14.29
N ARG A 320 -1.48 12.59 14.25
CA ARG A 320 -1.91 13.95 14.59
C ARG A 320 -1.78 14.93 13.43
N SER A 321 -1.80 14.43 12.21
CA SER A 321 -1.70 15.19 10.97
C SER A 321 -2.32 14.40 9.83
N LEU A 322 -2.66 15.07 8.73
CA LEU A 322 -3.18 14.40 7.53
C LEU A 322 -2.08 13.62 6.80
N ILE A 323 -0.83 14.00 7.01
CA ILE A 323 0.35 13.43 6.36
C ILE A 323 1.35 13.01 7.43
N HIS A 324 2.01 11.88 7.23
CA HIS A 324 3.07 11.40 8.12
C HIS A 324 4.21 12.43 8.26
N PRO A 325 4.71 12.70 9.49
CA PRO A 325 5.77 13.70 9.68
C PRO A 325 7.08 13.41 8.92
N GLY A 326 7.35 12.18 8.57
CA GLY A 326 8.50 11.78 7.77
C GLY A 326 8.29 11.88 6.25
N ALA A 327 7.03 12.00 5.78
CA ALA A 327 6.72 11.98 4.36
C ALA A 327 7.13 13.28 3.64
N PRO A 328 7.50 13.22 2.36
CA PRO A 328 7.72 14.42 1.56
C PRO A 328 6.50 15.33 1.55
N GLY A 329 6.71 16.63 1.80
CA GLY A 329 5.65 17.64 1.80
C GLY A 329 4.82 17.73 3.09
N PHE A 330 5.23 17.06 4.17
CA PHE A 330 4.60 17.23 5.50
C PHE A 330 4.64 18.69 5.96
N ASP A 331 3.54 19.18 6.52
CA ASP A 331 3.45 20.53 7.09
C ASP A 331 3.26 20.51 8.62
N ALA A 332 4.22 21.09 9.33
CA ALA A 332 4.21 21.16 10.79
C ALA A 332 3.14 22.11 11.34
N GLU A 333 2.79 23.17 10.59
CA GLU A 333 1.74 24.10 10.99
C GLU A 333 0.34 23.46 10.90
N ALA A 334 0.08 22.70 9.84
CA ALA A 334 -1.16 21.92 9.74
C ALA A 334 -1.27 20.91 10.90
N LYS A 335 -0.17 20.25 11.26
CA LYS A 335 -0.14 19.38 12.44
C LYS A 335 -0.48 20.14 13.72
N ALA A 336 0.06 21.33 13.90
CA ALA A 336 -0.20 22.16 15.09
C ALA A 336 -1.66 22.63 15.20
N LYS A 337 -2.36 22.77 14.07
CA LYS A 337 -3.79 23.13 14.00
C LYS A 337 -4.72 21.92 14.24
N GLN A 338 -4.21 20.68 14.23
CA GLN A 338 -5.03 19.49 14.50
C GLN A 338 -5.50 19.51 15.96
N VAL A 339 -6.82 19.44 16.14
CA VAL A 339 -7.43 19.43 17.47
C VAL A 339 -7.05 18.16 18.23
N GLY A 340 -6.76 18.31 19.51
CA GLY A 340 -6.52 17.22 20.45
C GLY A 340 -7.82 16.69 21.07
N PHE A 341 -7.71 15.64 21.90
CA PHE A 341 -8.84 15.13 22.66
C PHE A 341 -9.26 16.12 23.73
N ASP A 342 -10.49 16.61 23.64
CA ASP A 342 -11.15 17.47 24.62
C ASP A 342 -12.68 17.31 24.51
N ARG A 343 -13.24 16.47 25.37
CA ARG A 343 -14.68 16.17 25.35
C ARG A 343 -15.53 17.37 25.79
N ALA A 344 -15.01 18.20 26.70
CA ALA A 344 -15.74 19.38 27.17
C ALA A 344 -15.85 20.41 26.04
N GLU A 345 -14.75 20.63 25.31
CA GLU A 345 -14.73 21.50 24.13
C GLU A 345 -15.63 20.94 23.00
N ALA A 346 -15.67 19.62 22.80
CA ALA A 346 -16.59 19.01 21.82
C ALA A 346 -18.06 19.35 22.13
N VAL A 347 -18.45 19.25 23.41
CA VAL A 347 -19.80 19.64 23.85
C VAL A 347 -20.06 21.12 23.61
N ARG A 348 -19.12 22.00 23.95
CA ARG A 348 -19.23 23.44 23.75
C ARG A 348 -19.43 23.79 22.28
N VAL A 349 -18.60 23.23 21.39
CA VAL A 349 -18.71 23.43 19.93
C VAL A 349 -20.08 23.03 19.40
N LEU A 350 -20.62 21.89 19.85
CA LEU A 350 -21.95 21.43 19.44
C LEU A 350 -23.06 22.39 19.92
N GLU A 351 -22.96 22.84 21.16
CA GLU A 351 -23.96 23.76 21.74
C GLU A 351 -23.95 25.13 21.09
N GLU A 352 -22.78 25.70 20.82
CA GLU A 352 -22.64 26.95 20.09
C GLU A 352 -23.21 26.86 18.67
N ALA A 353 -23.07 25.70 18.03
CA ALA A 353 -23.63 25.43 16.70
C ALA A 353 -25.14 25.11 16.71
N GLY A 354 -25.80 25.10 17.89
CA GLY A 354 -27.24 24.87 18.02
C GLY A 354 -27.65 23.41 18.18
N TRP A 355 -26.70 22.48 18.31
CA TRP A 355 -26.98 21.06 18.58
C TRP A 355 -27.33 20.86 20.07
N ARG A 356 -28.61 20.57 20.39
CA ARG A 356 -29.13 20.42 21.74
C ARG A 356 -29.40 18.94 22.09
N PRO A 357 -29.20 18.50 23.36
CA PRO A 357 -29.53 17.15 23.76
C PRO A 357 -30.99 16.79 23.49
N GLY A 358 -31.21 15.67 22.81
CA GLY A 358 -32.55 15.07 22.64
C GLY A 358 -32.92 14.14 23.82
N PRO A 359 -34.15 13.57 23.78
CA PRO A 359 -34.68 12.77 24.89
C PRO A 359 -33.85 11.50 25.20
N ASP A 360 -33.16 10.95 24.21
CA ASP A 360 -32.32 9.75 24.32
C ASP A 360 -30.81 10.07 24.45
N GLY A 361 -30.50 11.35 24.68
CA GLY A 361 -29.14 11.86 24.81
C GLY A 361 -28.43 12.13 23.49
N ILE A 362 -29.02 11.81 22.33
CA ILE A 362 -28.49 12.20 21.03
C ILE A 362 -28.94 13.59 20.68
N ARG A 363 -28.02 14.43 20.22
CA ARG A 363 -28.28 15.83 19.93
C ARG A 363 -29.16 15.99 18.69
N VAL A 364 -29.93 17.08 18.69
CA VAL A 364 -30.82 17.47 17.60
C VAL A 364 -30.61 18.95 17.28
N LYS A 365 -30.65 19.31 16.00
CA LYS A 365 -30.65 20.69 15.48
C LYS A 365 -31.64 20.77 14.34
N ASP A 366 -32.58 21.71 14.38
CA ASP A 366 -33.60 21.94 13.34
C ASP A 366 -34.38 20.66 12.95
N GLY A 367 -34.70 19.81 13.94
CA GLY A 367 -35.35 18.52 13.74
C GLY A 367 -34.41 17.41 13.23
N GLN A 368 -33.17 17.72 12.89
CA GLN A 368 -32.18 16.76 12.43
C GLN A 368 -31.44 16.15 13.62
N ARG A 369 -31.42 14.83 13.71
CA ARG A 369 -30.68 14.06 14.70
C ARG A 369 -29.18 14.01 14.33
N ALA A 370 -28.29 14.19 15.30
CA ALA A 370 -26.85 14.05 15.15
C ALA A 370 -26.46 12.57 14.97
N SER A 371 -26.84 11.96 13.84
CA SER A 371 -26.63 10.55 13.53
C SER A 371 -26.05 10.41 12.13
N PHE A 372 -24.98 9.63 11.98
CA PHE A 372 -24.36 9.34 10.69
C PHE A 372 -23.91 7.89 10.56
N VAL A 373 -23.78 7.40 9.31
CA VAL A 373 -23.34 6.04 9.00
C VAL A 373 -21.88 6.04 8.55
N VAL A 374 -21.06 5.18 9.18
CA VAL A 374 -19.68 4.94 8.76
C VAL A 374 -19.55 3.58 8.07
N TYR A 375 -18.90 3.58 6.88
CA TYR A 375 -18.54 2.36 6.16
C TYR A 375 -17.06 2.04 6.37
N GLY A 376 -16.72 0.74 6.40
CA GLY A 376 -15.35 0.26 6.48
C GLY A 376 -15.22 -1.20 6.10
N ILE A 377 -13.98 -1.69 6.11
CA ILE A 377 -13.65 -3.10 5.84
C ILE A 377 -13.67 -3.86 7.15
N THR A 378 -14.22 -5.09 7.16
CA THR A 378 -14.23 -5.98 8.32
C THR A 378 -12.83 -6.54 8.57
N THR A 379 -12.11 -5.89 9.49
CA THR A 379 -10.89 -6.40 10.12
C THR A 379 -11.04 -6.27 11.62
N GLN A 380 -10.22 -7.00 12.40
CA GLN A 380 -10.24 -6.85 13.86
C GLN A 380 -9.92 -5.40 14.27
N ALA A 381 -8.89 -4.80 13.68
CA ALA A 381 -8.49 -3.43 13.99
C ALA A 381 -9.60 -2.42 13.66
N ASN A 382 -10.21 -2.51 12.47
CA ASN A 382 -11.29 -1.62 12.08
C ASN A 382 -12.50 -1.74 13.00
N ARG A 383 -12.85 -2.95 13.41
CA ARG A 383 -13.94 -3.16 14.37
C ARG A 383 -13.64 -2.50 15.71
N GLN A 384 -12.47 -2.75 16.29
CA GLN A 384 -12.06 -2.17 17.56
C GLN A 384 -12.04 -0.63 17.51
N MET A 385 -11.47 -0.07 16.44
CA MET A 385 -11.43 1.40 16.27
C MET A 385 -12.82 2.00 16.11
N THR A 386 -13.70 1.41 15.27
CA THR A 386 -15.04 1.95 15.05
C THR A 386 -15.92 1.85 16.30
N GLU A 387 -15.83 0.76 17.06
CA GLU A 387 -16.55 0.61 18.34
C GLU A 387 -16.07 1.62 19.41
N ALA A 388 -14.76 1.86 19.50
CA ALA A 388 -14.22 2.88 20.39
C ALA A 388 -14.68 4.30 20.01
N MET A 389 -14.60 4.65 18.72
CA MET A 389 -15.09 5.93 18.21
C MET A 389 -16.60 6.10 18.45
N GLN A 390 -17.41 5.07 18.22
CA GLN A 390 -18.85 5.09 18.48
C GLN A 390 -19.15 5.38 19.95
N ALA A 391 -18.43 4.72 20.87
CA ALA A 391 -18.61 4.91 22.30
C ALA A 391 -18.25 6.35 22.74
N ASP A 392 -17.15 6.89 22.21
CA ASP A 392 -16.72 8.26 22.54
C ASP A 392 -17.67 9.31 21.97
N LEU A 393 -18.11 9.16 20.73
CA LEU A 393 -19.06 10.08 20.10
C LEU A 393 -20.41 10.10 20.81
N ARG A 394 -20.89 8.92 21.29
CA ARG A 394 -22.14 8.85 22.03
C ARG A 394 -22.11 9.64 23.34
N ARG A 395 -20.95 9.73 24.01
CA ARG A 395 -20.76 10.51 25.24
C ARG A 395 -20.98 12.02 25.06
N VAL A 396 -20.83 12.51 23.83
CA VAL A 396 -21.09 13.93 23.47
C VAL A 396 -22.41 14.11 22.72
N GLY A 397 -23.20 13.03 22.58
CA GLY A 397 -24.53 13.06 21.96
C GLY A 397 -24.50 12.94 20.44
N ILE A 398 -23.46 12.35 19.85
CA ILE A 398 -23.39 12.00 18.42
C ILE A 398 -23.55 10.49 18.27
N GLU A 399 -24.48 10.04 17.41
CA GLU A 399 -24.70 8.64 17.09
C GLU A 399 -23.92 8.28 15.82
N MET A 400 -22.96 7.36 15.92
CA MET A 400 -22.26 6.77 14.78
C MET A 400 -22.75 5.35 14.56
N ARG A 401 -23.35 5.07 13.39
CA ARG A 401 -23.83 3.75 13.01
C ARG A 401 -22.78 3.04 12.15
N ILE A 402 -22.31 1.88 12.60
CA ILE A 402 -21.19 1.16 11.99
C ILE A 402 -21.72 0.15 10.98
N GLN A 403 -21.16 0.15 9.76
CA GLN A 403 -21.37 -0.87 8.73
C GLN A 403 -20.03 -1.30 8.16
N LEU A 404 -19.56 -2.49 8.56
CA LEU A 404 -18.32 -3.08 8.07
C LEU A 404 -18.65 -4.18 7.06
N PHE A 405 -17.94 -4.20 5.95
CA PHE A 405 -18.12 -5.14 4.85
C PHE A 405 -16.85 -5.98 4.65
N ASP A 406 -17.01 -7.20 4.16
CA ASP A 406 -15.90 -7.98 3.65
C ASP A 406 -15.11 -7.18 2.60
N ALA A 407 -13.79 -7.34 2.56
CA ALA A 407 -12.91 -6.57 1.69
C ALA A 407 -13.30 -6.66 0.21
N THR A 408 -13.83 -7.82 -0.24
CA THR A 408 -14.28 -8.02 -1.63
C THR A 408 -15.54 -7.23 -1.98
N VAL A 409 -16.35 -6.92 -0.98
CA VAL A 409 -17.63 -6.21 -1.13
C VAL A 409 -17.49 -4.72 -0.83
N ALA A 410 -16.57 -4.36 0.06
CA ALA A 410 -16.41 -3.00 0.59
C ALA A 410 -16.24 -1.95 -0.51
N TRP A 411 -15.45 -2.23 -1.55
CA TRP A 411 -15.22 -1.31 -2.66
C TRP A 411 -16.49 -1.01 -3.46
N GLY A 412 -17.32 -2.05 -3.72
CA GLY A 412 -18.63 -1.88 -4.35
C GLY A 412 -19.56 -1.04 -3.48
N ARG A 413 -19.58 -1.27 -2.16
CA ARG A 413 -20.38 -0.49 -1.22
C ARG A 413 -19.93 0.96 -1.11
N LEU A 414 -18.62 1.21 -1.12
CA LEU A 414 -18.10 2.58 -1.16
C LEU A 414 -18.40 3.29 -2.49
N ALA A 415 -18.54 2.55 -3.59
CA ALA A 415 -18.93 3.11 -4.89
C ALA A 415 -20.38 3.59 -4.93
N THR A 416 -21.30 3.05 -4.10
CA THR A 416 -22.70 3.49 -4.03
C THR A 416 -22.88 4.88 -3.43
N GLN A 417 -21.89 5.39 -2.71
CA GLN A 417 -21.91 6.71 -2.05
C GLN A 417 -23.03 6.86 -1.00
N GLU A 418 -23.49 5.75 -0.39
CA GLU A 418 -24.59 5.74 0.58
C GLU A 418 -24.13 5.96 2.04
N PHE A 419 -22.85 6.11 2.29
CA PHE A 419 -22.25 6.42 3.59
C PHE A 419 -22.21 7.93 3.85
N ASP A 420 -22.10 8.29 5.13
CA ASP A 420 -21.86 9.66 5.59
C ASP A 420 -20.38 9.86 5.98
N ALA A 421 -19.72 8.80 6.44
CA ALA A 421 -18.29 8.74 6.71
C ALA A 421 -17.76 7.35 6.31
N PHE A 422 -16.44 7.26 6.13
CA PHE A 422 -15.82 5.98 5.82
C PHE A 422 -14.46 5.85 6.53
N MET A 423 -14.11 4.63 6.89
CA MET A 423 -12.84 4.32 7.52
C MET A 423 -11.98 3.51 6.57
N MET A 424 -10.75 3.96 6.36
CA MET A 424 -9.78 3.34 5.45
C MET A 424 -8.35 3.54 5.91
N SER A 425 -7.47 2.78 5.27
CA SER A 425 -6.05 3.10 5.16
C SER A 425 -5.72 3.42 3.71
N TYR A 426 -4.94 4.47 3.47
CA TYR A 426 -4.52 4.86 2.13
C TYR A 426 -3.01 4.81 1.96
N PRO A 427 -2.54 4.25 0.84
CA PRO A 427 -1.16 4.43 0.41
C PRO A 427 -1.02 5.72 -0.40
N TYR A 428 0.05 6.48 -0.13
CA TYR A 428 0.47 7.64 -0.91
C TYR A 428 2.00 7.72 -0.94
N THR A 429 2.57 8.45 -1.87
CA THR A 429 4.03 8.59 -2.02
C THR A 429 4.57 9.90 -1.46
N SER A 430 3.71 10.91 -1.33
CA SER A 430 4.03 12.24 -0.83
C SER A 430 2.73 12.95 -0.42
N ALA A 431 2.87 14.09 0.24
CA ALA A 431 1.72 14.96 0.52
C ALA A 431 1.02 15.41 -0.78
N THR A 432 1.77 15.74 -1.83
CA THR A 432 1.20 16.13 -3.14
C THR A 432 0.39 14.99 -3.75
N ASP A 433 0.90 13.75 -3.70
CA ASP A 433 0.18 12.56 -4.18
C ASP A 433 -1.13 12.36 -3.38
N ALA A 434 -1.07 12.37 -2.04
CA ALA A 434 -2.23 12.21 -1.18
C ALA A 434 -3.29 13.29 -1.43
N MET A 435 -2.89 14.56 -1.45
CA MET A 435 -3.83 15.68 -1.64
C MET A 435 -4.45 15.63 -3.05
N SER A 436 -3.67 15.30 -4.07
CA SER A 436 -4.15 15.17 -5.45
C SER A 436 -5.16 14.03 -5.63
N LEU A 437 -4.94 12.91 -4.97
CA LEU A 437 -5.84 11.75 -5.06
C LEU A 437 -7.15 12.00 -4.32
N TYR A 438 -7.08 12.53 -3.10
CA TYR A 438 -8.23 12.47 -2.19
C TYR A 438 -9.01 13.78 -2.08
N PHE A 439 -8.47 14.91 -2.52
CA PHE A 439 -9.10 16.21 -2.31
C PHE A 439 -9.28 17.08 -3.56
N ARG A 440 -8.77 16.65 -4.71
CA ARG A 440 -9.07 17.36 -5.96
C ARG A 440 -10.54 17.20 -6.32
N SER A 441 -11.24 18.29 -6.66
CA SER A 441 -12.68 18.27 -7.01
C SER A 441 -12.99 17.31 -8.16
N ALA A 442 -12.14 17.26 -9.19
CA ALA A 442 -12.30 16.35 -10.33
C ALA A 442 -12.11 14.86 -9.95
N ALA A 443 -11.58 14.54 -8.77
CA ALA A 443 -11.46 13.19 -8.26
C ALA A 443 -12.70 12.70 -7.49
N ALA A 444 -13.69 13.57 -7.26
CA ALA A 444 -14.96 13.16 -6.66
C ALA A 444 -15.86 12.42 -7.68
N PRO A 445 -16.61 11.42 -7.25
CA PRO A 445 -16.75 10.89 -5.89
C PRO A 445 -15.73 9.80 -5.55
N THR A 446 -14.79 9.46 -6.42
CA THR A 446 -13.75 8.45 -6.23
C THR A 446 -12.52 8.83 -7.06
N PRO A 447 -11.33 8.88 -6.45
CA PRO A 447 -10.97 8.54 -5.06
C PRO A 447 -11.30 9.60 -4.00
N ASN A 448 -11.71 10.83 -4.35
CA ASN A 448 -12.18 11.86 -3.41
C ASN A 448 -13.58 11.48 -2.85
N ARG A 449 -13.62 10.52 -1.91
CA ARG A 449 -14.86 10.03 -1.30
C ARG A 449 -15.48 10.97 -0.29
N MET A 450 -14.74 11.99 0.16
CA MET A 450 -15.26 13.06 1.01
C MET A 450 -16.16 14.02 0.23
N ASN A 451 -16.15 13.98 -1.09
CA ASN A 451 -16.79 14.95 -1.98
C ASN A 451 -16.38 16.41 -1.66
N TRP A 452 -15.16 16.57 -1.13
CA TRP A 452 -14.57 17.90 -0.96
C TRP A 452 -14.42 18.57 -2.31
N LYS A 453 -15.02 19.75 -2.46
CA LYS A 453 -14.94 20.55 -3.67
C LYS A 453 -14.64 21.99 -3.28
N ASN A 454 -13.46 22.44 -3.62
CA ASN A 454 -13.02 23.80 -3.29
C ASN A 454 -12.02 24.29 -4.33
N GLU A 455 -12.31 25.38 -5.00
CA GLU A 455 -11.51 25.94 -6.09
C GLU A 455 -10.09 26.32 -5.64
N GLN A 456 -9.95 26.88 -4.45
CA GLN A 456 -8.65 27.26 -3.90
C GLN A 456 -7.79 26.03 -3.59
N THR A 457 -8.41 24.95 -3.07
CA THR A 457 -7.74 23.66 -2.91
C THR A 457 -7.25 23.12 -4.25
N ASP A 458 -8.08 23.17 -5.29
CA ASP A 458 -7.73 22.69 -6.63
C ASP A 458 -6.57 23.47 -7.24
N GLN A 459 -6.55 24.81 -7.06
CA GLN A 459 -5.46 25.67 -7.51
C GLN A 459 -4.14 25.33 -6.81
N TRP A 460 -4.13 25.14 -5.49
CA TRP A 460 -2.93 24.73 -4.75
C TRP A 460 -2.45 23.35 -5.15
N ILE A 461 -3.38 22.38 -5.34
CA ILE A 461 -3.01 21.04 -5.81
C ILE A 461 -2.41 21.11 -7.22
N ALA A 462 -2.98 21.91 -8.13
CA ALA A 462 -2.44 22.10 -9.48
C ALA A 462 -1.03 22.71 -9.42
N THR A 463 -0.83 23.73 -8.59
CA THR A 463 0.48 24.34 -8.36
C THR A 463 1.47 23.31 -7.82
N ALA A 464 1.10 22.54 -6.77
CA ALA A 464 1.97 21.53 -6.18
C ALA A 464 2.39 20.46 -7.19
N ARG A 465 1.48 20.04 -8.06
CA ARG A 465 1.75 19.02 -9.10
C ARG A 465 2.72 19.53 -10.17
N ALA A 466 2.54 20.77 -10.62
CA ALA A 466 3.32 21.36 -11.71
C ALA A 466 4.66 21.93 -11.26
N ALA A 467 4.81 22.29 -9.97
CA ALA A 467 5.99 22.98 -9.48
C ALA A 467 7.25 22.12 -9.56
N LEU A 468 8.28 22.62 -10.23
CA LEU A 468 9.62 22.06 -10.27
C LEU A 468 10.46 22.51 -9.06
N ASP A 469 10.23 23.76 -8.60
CA ASP A 469 10.82 24.27 -7.36
C ASP A 469 10.15 23.57 -6.15
N GLU A 470 10.95 22.89 -5.35
CA GLU A 470 10.52 22.15 -4.17
C GLU A 470 9.81 23.05 -3.15
N ARG A 471 10.28 24.29 -2.96
CA ARG A 471 9.68 25.23 -2.01
C ARG A 471 8.29 25.65 -2.46
N VAL A 472 8.09 25.92 -3.76
CA VAL A 472 6.77 26.25 -4.32
C VAL A 472 5.81 25.07 -4.15
N ARG A 473 6.30 23.84 -4.40
CA ARG A 473 5.51 22.62 -4.23
C ARG A 473 5.11 22.43 -2.77
N GLN A 474 6.08 22.55 -1.85
CA GLN A 474 5.84 22.38 -0.41
C GLN A 474 4.85 23.41 0.13
N GLU A 475 5.01 24.71 -0.22
CA GLU A 475 4.07 25.75 0.23
C GLU A 475 2.66 25.52 -0.29
N ALA A 476 2.52 25.16 -1.56
CA ALA A 476 1.21 24.89 -2.15
C ALA A 476 0.51 23.72 -1.44
N VAL A 477 1.21 22.59 -1.22
CA VAL A 477 0.60 21.43 -0.56
C VAL A 477 0.42 21.63 0.95
N ALA A 478 1.22 22.50 1.59
CA ALA A 478 1.05 22.90 2.99
C ALA A 478 -0.27 23.67 3.17
N ASN A 479 -0.59 24.61 2.25
CA ASN A 479 -1.83 25.34 2.29
C ASN A 479 -3.06 24.42 2.18
N VAL A 480 -2.99 23.37 1.34
CA VAL A 480 -4.04 22.34 1.28
C VAL A 480 -4.18 21.63 2.63
N GLN A 481 -3.06 21.19 3.23
CA GLN A 481 -3.09 20.49 4.53
C GLN A 481 -3.70 21.37 5.62
N ARG A 482 -3.31 22.65 5.70
CA ARG A 482 -3.84 23.61 6.69
C ARG A 482 -5.35 23.77 6.54
N GLN A 483 -5.84 24.01 5.31
CA GLN A 483 -7.26 24.18 5.03
C GLN A 483 -8.08 22.94 5.40
N LEU A 484 -7.63 21.76 5.01
CA LEU A 484 -8.33 20.50 5.29
C LEU A 484 -8.33 20.17 6.79
N THR A 485 -7.24 20.47 7.50
CA THR A 485 -7.14 20.30 8.95
C THR A 485 -8.12 21.21 9.68
N GLU A 486 -8.19 22.49 9.32
CA GLU A 486 -9.15 23.45 9.87
C GLU A 486 -10.61 23.03 9.60
N ALA A 487 -10.88 22.51 8.39
CA ALA A 487 -12.20 22.02 8.02
C ALA A 487 -12.58 20.68 8.67
N ASN A 488 -11.64 20.01 9.36
CA ASN A 488 -11.83 18.70 10.00
C ASN A 488 -12.45 17.67 9.05
N VAL A 489 -11.99 17.61 7.79
CA VAL A 489 -12.53 16.70 6.76
C VAL A 489 -12.17 15.24 7.07
N TRP A 490 -11.02 15.03 7.71
CA TRP A 490 -10.58 13.74 8.23
C TRP A 490 -10.48 13.75 9.76
N PHE A 491 -10.65 12.56 10.33
CA PHE A 491 -10.14 12.21 11.65
C PHE A 491 -8.91 11.31 11.43
N PRO A 492 -7.68 11.82 11.55
CA PRO A 492 -6.47 11.01 11.45
C PRO A 492 -6.39 10.07 12.66
N ILE A 493 -6.08 8.79 12.42
CA ILE A 493 -6.12 7.76 13.46
C ILE A 493 -4.71 7.30 13.84
N ALA A 494 -4.04 6.59 12.94
CA ALA A 494 -2.75 5.97 13.24
C ALA A 494 -1.85 5.88 12.02
N HIS A 495 -0.54 6.05 12.25
CA HIS A 495 0.50 5.67 11.31
C HIS A 495 0.84 4.20 11.49
N SER A 496 0.74 3.40 10.45
CA SER A 496 1.20 2.02 10.50
C SER A 496 2.72 1.95 10.38
N GLN A 497 3.30 1.05 11.17
CA GLN A 497 4.72 0.71 11.07
C GLN A 497 4.85 -0.59 10.29
N LEU A 498 5.83 -0.63 9.40
CA LEU A 498 6.15 -1.84 8.67
C LEU A 498 7.09 -2.70 9.52
N TRP A 499 6.62 -3.86 9.91
CA TRP A 499 7.39 -4.85 10.65
C TRP A 499 7.78 -6.01 9.76
N LEU A 500 9.03 -6.45 9.90
CA LEU A 500 9.55 -7.65 9.25
C LEU A 500 10.08 -8.59 10.33
N ALA A 501 9.50 -9.77 10.43
CA ALA A 501 10.02 -10.84 11.28
C ALA A 501 10.80 -11.84 10.43
N SER A 502 12.00 -12.19 10.85
CA SER A 502 12.84 -13.17 10.17
C SER A 502 13.35 -14.24 11.14
N GLY A 503 13.37 -15.49 10.68
CA GLY A 503 13.90 -16.65 11.41
C GLY A 503 15.43 -16.64 11.50
N ARG A 504 15.98 -17.48 12.39
CA ARG A 504 17.41 -17.50 12.78
C ARG A 504 18.39 -17.64 11.62
N ARG A 505 17.99 -18.31 10.54
CA ARG A 505 18.89 -18.53 9.38
C ARG A 505 18.95 -17.36 8.41
N VAL A 506 18.09 -16.35 8.57
CA VAL A 506 18.03 -15.19 7.67
C VAL A 506 18.98 -14.10 8.15
N GLN A 507 19.80 -13.59 7.25
CA GLN A 507 20.67 -12.44 7.46
C GLN A 507 20.44 -11.41 6.37
N GLY A 508 20.69 -10.12 6.69
CA GLY A 508 20.59 -9.03 5.73
C GLY A 508 19.16 -8.63 5.32
N ALA A 509 18.14 -9.21 5.96
CA ALA A 509 16.75 -8.80 5.74
C ALA A 509 16.51 -7.44 6.37
N ARG A 510 16.22 -6.44 5.53
CA ARG A 510 15.91 -5.08 5.93
C ARG A 510 14.61 -4.66 5.24
N PRO A 511 13.59 -4.22 5.97
CA PRO A 511 12.37 -3.74 5.35
C PRO A 511 12.61 -2.40 4.64
N HIS A 512 12.02 -2.23 3.46
CA HIS A 512 12.01 -0.98 2.72
C HIS A 512 10.62 -0.36 2.80
N GLY A 513 10.54 0.94 3.09
CA GLY A 513 9.25 1.63 3.20
C GLY A 513 8.59 1.97 1.86
N VAL A 514 9.14 1.54 0.72
CA VAL A 514 8.54 1.77 -0.58
C VAL A 514 7.16 1.12 -0.68
N TYR A 515 6.29 1.74 -1.40
CA TYR A 515 4.90 1.31 -1.62
C TYR A 515 4.76 -0.20 -1.83
N SER A 516 4.04 -0.87 -0.96
CA SER A 516 3.71 -2.30 -1.01
C SER A 516 4.89 -3.29 -0.95
N ALA A 517 6.08 -2.90 -0.46
CA ALA A 517 7.19 -3.86 -0.52
C ALA A 517 8.15 -3.79 0.67
N ALA A 518 7.98 -4.65 1.66
CA ALA A 518 8.95 -4.75 2.76
C ALA A 518 10.32 -5.26 2.28
N LEU A 519 10.37 -6.25 1.41
CA LEU A 519 11.64 -6.81 0.94
C LEU A 519 12.26 -6.04 -0.23
N TYR A 520 11.45 -5.32 -0.99
CA TYR A 520 11.81 -4.63 -2.23
C TYR A 520 12.49 -5.60 -3.21
N LYS A 521 13.82 -5.52 -3.41
CA LYS A 521 14.58 -6.46 -4.25
C LYS A 521 15.17 -7.63 -3.47
N GLY A 522 15.37 -7.49 -2.15
CA GLY A 522 15.93 -8.53 -1.27
C GLY A 522 17.37 -8.97 -1.59
N LEU A 523 18.19 -8.11 -2.22
CA LEU A 523 19.50 -8.50 -2.75
C LEU A 523 20.52 -8.85 -1.66
N ASP A 524 20.43 -8.23 -0.47
CA ASP A 524 21.36 -8.46 0.63
C ASP A 524 20.95 -9.65 1.52
N ILE A 525 19.80 -10.28 1.24
CA ILE A 525 19.31 -11.42 2.04
C ILE A 525 20.19 -12.65 1.78
N ARG A 526 20.65 -13.27 2.86
CA ARG A 526 21.44 -14.51 2.86
C ARG A 526 20.85 -15.50 3.86
N LEU A 527 21.00 -16.78 3.58
CA LEU A 527 20.65 -17.87 4.50
C LEU A 527 21.92 -18.50 5.06
N THR A 528 22.00 -18.57 6.39
CA THR A 528 23.01 -19.38 7.08
C THR A 528 22.57 -20.84 7.14
N GLN A 529 23.54 -21.76 7.21
CA GLN A 529 23.26 -23.20 7.34
C GLN A 529 22.66 -23.55 8.68
#